data_eaadcfe68c56c652567387019a9ef81d
#
_entry.id   eaadcfe68c56c652567387019a9ef81d
#
_cell.length_a   1.000
_cell.length_b   1.000
_cell.length_c   1.000
_cell.angle_alpha   90.00
_cell.angle_beta   90.00
_cell.angle_gamma   90.00
#
_symmetry.space_group_name_H-M   'P 1'
#
loop_
_entity.id
_entity.type
_entity.pdbx_description
1 polymer ?
#
loop_
_entity_poly.entity_id
_entity_poly.type
_entity_poly.pdbx_seq_one_letter_code
_entity_poly.pdbx_strand_id
1 'polypeptide(L)'
;MKQNFLYILTFLTLAVCPCQGQECKGVSIANSSIKVENVRVSHTDKQITLSMTLNLDNLQMPTNNQFVLSPSITTADGDVAMPKIVVNGNRQHIMQQRNRHNNYGADAYIVKRTNGKPQQIAYLRSITYDKKLVDYKVRINEDLCGCGDNLANKQYELMEYRRPTAKFVRPEVVAEKIRELDKRAYIDFPVNRTELNPLYRRNPEQLDSIIKTINTLKEDKNLTVLAVNIHGFASPEGRFESNDRLAKGRAQTLMEYVQRMVRIDEDLFSVSHTAEDWDGLRKFIAESNMEHKQQILDIANNTSIKEDEREAKIKTAFADEYKFLLAACYPALRHSDYHIKYKVRPFNVEEAKALVKTRPQLLSQNEMYMVAQTYEPGSKEFNEIMETAVRMYPDDPTANLNAACTRLNAGDAEGAKPYLDKAGDSEEAKAARKVYEEIK
;
A
#
# COMPACT_ATOMS: atom_id res chain seq x y z
N MET A 1 40.19 53.60 12.78
CA MET A 1 39.19 52.84 12.04
C MET A 1 39.09 51.44 12.58
N LYS A 2 38.04 51.15 13.37
CA LYS A 2 37.79 49.80 13.94
C LYS A 2 36.79 49.13 13.01
N GLN A 3 37.17 48.06 12.35
CA GLN A 3 36.27 47.21 11.57
C GLN A 3 35.61 46.20 12.52
N ASN A 4 34.32 46.33 12.70
CA ASN A 4 33.47 45.33 13.36
C ASN A 4 33.18 44.21 12.37
N PHE A 5 33.67 43.00 12.66
CA PHE A 5 33.22 41.78 11.98
C PHE A 5 31.94 41.29 12.63
N LEU A 6 30.85 41.39 11.89
CA LEU A 6 29.54 40.88 12.25
C LEU A 6 29.50 39.39 11.88
N TYR A 7 29.57 38.49 12.87
CA TYR A 7 29.34 37.05 12.65
C TYR A 7 27.82 36.82 12.45
N ILE A 8 27.43 36.54 11.22
CA ILE A 8 26.09 36.06 10.90
C ILE A 8 26.04 34.60 11.32
N LEU A 9 25.33 34.34 12.42
CA LEU A 9 25.00 32.99 12.89
C LEU A 9 23.83 32.48 12.03
N THR A 10 24.14 31.74 10.96
CA THR A 10 23.11 31.00 10.20
C THR A 10 22.61 29.86 11.06
N PHE A 11 21.43 30.00 11.62
CA PHE A 11 20.66 28.91 12.20
C PHE A 11 20.29 27.92 11.08
N LEU A 12 21.05 26.82 10.99
CA LEU A 12 20.63 25.65 10.26
C LEU A 12 19.49 25.02 11.07
N THR A 13 18.26 25.18 10.61
CA THR A 13 17.12 24.41 11.14
C THR A 13 17.31 22.95 10.76
N LEU A 14 17.95 22.20 11.65
CA LEU A 14 17.92 20.75 11.64
C LEU A 14 16.45 20.35 11.85
N ALA A 15 15.87 19.68 10.86
CA ALA A 15 14.59 18.98 11.01
C ALA A 15 14.76 17.98 12.16
N VAL A 16 14.26 18.35 13.31
CA VAL A 16 14.20 17.50 14.49
C VAL A 16 13.06 16.54 14.25
N CYS A 17 13.38 15.30 13.90
CA CYS A 17 12.42 14.21 14.00
C CYS A 17 11.97 14.13 15.47
N PRO A 18 10.68 14.32 15.80
CA PRO A 18 10.25 14.27 17.20
C PRO A 18 10.22 12.81 17.64
N CYS A 19 11.25 12.38 18.36
CA CYS A 19 11.12 11.19 19.22
C CYS A 19 10.11 11.51 20.31
N GLN A 20 8.82 11.30 20.04
CA GLN A 20 7.78 11.31 21.06
C GLN A 20 7.81 9.98 21.79
N GLY A 21 8.20 10.00 23.08
CA GLY A 21 7.63 9.06 24.03
C GLY A 21 8.53 8.12 24.82
N GLN A 22 9.87 8.25 24.82
CA GLN A 22 10.66 7.65 25.92
C GLN A 22 11.53 8.71 26.58
N GLU A 23 11.10 9.14 27.78
CA GLU A 23 12.00 9.81 28.71
C GLU A 23 13.16 8.83 28.99
N CYS A 24 14.32 9.06 28.39
CA CYS A 24 15.53 8.33 28.73
C CYS A 24 15.91 8.69 30.15
N LYS A 25 15.49 7.87 31.12
CA LYS A 25 16.01 7.92 32.48
C LYS A 25 17.51 7.80 32.39
N GLY A 26 18.26 8.78 32.93
CA GLY A 26 19.70 8.78 32.88
C GLY A 26 20.29 7.45 33.40
N VAL A 27 21.20 6.85 32.63
CA VAL A 27 21.85 5.59 32.96
C VAL A 27 23.13 5.91 33.79
N SER A 28 23.28 5.30 34.96
CA SER A 28 24.47 5.42 35.78
C SER A 28 25.47 4.35 35.41
N ILE A 29 26.69 4.76 35.09
CA ILE A 29 27.85 3.90 34.76
C ILE A 29 28.98 4.17 35.75
N ALA A 30 30.09 3.41 35.65
CA ALA A 30 31.25 3.58 36.51
C ALA A 30 30.89 3.50 38.01
N ASN A 31 30.16 2.45 38.44
CA ASN A 31 29.65 2.31 39.81
C ASN A 31 28.88 3.56 40.31
N SER A 32 28.05 4.11 39.45
CA SER A 32 27.24 5.33 39.71
C SER A 32 28.00 6.65 39.78
N SER A 33 29.30 6.65 39.40
CA SER A 33 30.14 7.87 39.41
C SER A 33 29.93 8.74 38.16
N ILE A 34 29.39 8.20 37.06
CA ILE A 34 29.10 8.91 35.85
C ILE A 34 27.61 8.68 35.52
N LYS A 35 26.88 9.76 35.23
CA LYS A 35 25.50 9.69 34.77
C LYS A 35 25.46 10.08 33.28
N VAL A 36 24.87 9.19 32.44
CA VAL A 36 24.70 9.44 31.02
C VAL A 36 23.26 9.79 30.79
N GLU A 37 23.01 10.95 30.18
CA GLU A 37 21.70 11.52 29.94
C GLU A 37 21.54 11.98 28.48
N ASN A 38 20.31 12.23 28.04
CA ASN A 38 20.00 12.80 26.72
C ASN A 38 20.61 12.01 25.56
N VAL A 39 20.60 10.70 25.66
CA VAL A 39 21.09 9.82 24.58
C VAL A 39 20.17 9.92 23.38
N ARG A 40 20.69 10.33 22.23
CA ARG A 40 19.98 10.45 20.98
C ARG A 40 20.81 9.96 19.83
N VAL A 41 20.18 9.26 18.91
CA VAL A 41 20.76 8.85 17.63
C VAL A 41 19.99 9.53 16.52
N SER A 42 20.67 10.20 15.61
CA SER A 42 20.12 10.69 14.36
C SER A 42 20.83 10.02 13.19
N HIS A 43 20.09 9.79 12.12
CA HIS A 43 20.57 9.08 10.94
C HIS A 43 20.21 9.87 9.69
N THR A 44 21.17 9.94 8.76
CA THR A 44 20.97 10.42 7.39
C THR A 44 21.43 9.31 6.44
N ASP A 45 21.19 9.45 5.14
CA ASP A 45 21.55 8.43 4.13
C ASP A 45 23.01 7.96 4.18
N LYS A 46 23.91 8.77 4.73
CA LYS A 46 25.35 8.49 4.73
C LYS A 46 26.03 8.60 6.10
N GLN A 47 25.32 9.01 7.11
CA GLN A 47 25.90 9.28 8.41
C GLN A 47 24.99 8.89 9.55
N ILE A 48 25.59 8.37 10.63
CA ILE A 48 24.94 8.17 11.92
C ILE A 48 25.60 9.09 12.93
N THR A 49 24.79 9.80 13.71
CA THR A 49 25.24 10.74 14.74
C THR A 49 24.73 10.29 16.10
N LEU A 50 25.61 10.12 17.04
CA LEU A 50 25.30 9.86 18.45
C LEU A 50 25.56 11.13 19.27
N SER A 51 24.55 11.56 20.03
CA SER A 51 24.66 12.63 21.01
C SER A 51 24.27 12.13 22.40
N MET A 52 24.97 12.56 23.43
CA MET A 52 24.68 12.27 24.82
C MET A 52 25.38 13.26 25.75
N THR A 53 24.91 13.40 26.98
CA THR A 53 25.52 14.21 28.03
C THR A 53 26.05 13.28 29.11
N LEU A 54 27.31 13.40 29.46
CA LEU A 54 27.91 12.67 30.56
C LEU A 54 28.18 13.64 31.72
N ASN A 55 27.59 13.39 32.86
CA ASN A 55 27.82 14.13 34.10
C ASN A 55 28.92 13.40 34.90
N LEU A 56 30.02 14.09 35.18
CA LEU A 56 31.20 13.57 35.86
C LEU A 56 31.33 14.09 37.31
N ASP A 57 30.35 14.79 37.84
CA ASP A 57 30.43 15.48 39.12
C ASP A 57 30.88 14.55 40.27
N ASN A 58 30.39 13.34 40.27
CA ASN A 58 30.69 12.31 41.30
C ASN A 58 31.92 11.46 40.96
N LEU A 59 32.57 11.66 39.81
CA LEU A 59 33.74 10.89 39.43
C LEU A 59 34.98 11.41 40.15
N GLN A 60 35.59 10.56 40.96
CA GLN A 60 36.86 10.81 41.57
C GLN A 60 37.96 10.10 40.74
N MET A 61 38.81 10.87 40.08
CA MET A 61 39.87 10.34 39.20
C MET A 61 41.23 10.47 39.83
N PRO A 62 41.91 9.35 40.14
CA PRO A 62 43.33 9.38 40.55
C PRO A 62 44.22 10.03 39.49
N THR A 63 45.26 10.73 39.87
CA THR A 63 46.10 11.56 38.99
C THR A 63 46.76 10.78 37.86
N ASN A 64 47.05 9.51 38.06
CA ASN A 64 47.75 8.62 37.12
C ASN A 64 46.77 7.74 36.30
N ASN A 65 45.46 7.74 36.63
CA ASN A 65 44.51 6.86 36.01
C ASN A 65 43.87 7.52 34.78
N GLN A 66 43.35 6.65 33.92
CA GLN A 66 42.60 6.98 32.71
C GLN A 66 41.34 6.13 32.67
N PHE A 67 40.27 6.75 32.26
CA PHE A 67 38.97 6.12 32.07
C PHE A 67 38.57 6.25 30.62
N VAL A 68 38.40 5.13 29.96
CA VAL A 68 38.03 5.09 28.51
C VAL A 68 36.64 4.55 28.37
N LEU A 69 35.79 5.34 27.73
CA LEU A 69 34.43 4.95 27.37
C LEU A 69 34.38 4.76 25.87
N SER A 70 33.93 3.59 25.44
CA SER A 70 33.85 3.21 24.05
C SER A 70 32.35 3.04 23.69
N PRO A 71 31.68 4.10 23.19
CA PRO A 71 30.30 4.00 22.74
C PRO A 71 30.22 3.17 21.47
N SER A 72 29.13 2.41 21.32
CA SER A 72 28.80 1.66 20.10
C SER A 72 27.31 1.65 19.85
N ILE A 73 26.93 1.50 18.58
CA ILE A 73 25.57 1.28 18.16
C ILE A 73 25.45 -0.13 17.59
N THR A 74 24.77 -1.01 18.32
CA THR A 74 24.54 -2.39 17.90
C THR A 74 23.34 -2.44 16.98
N THR A 75 23.52 -2.95 15.77
CA THR A 75 22.49 -3.16 14.77
C THR A 75 22.39 -4.63 14.41
N ALA A 76 21.44 -5.02 13.57
CA ALA A 76 21.34 -6.39 13.04
C ALA A 76 22.57 -6.81 12.23
N ASP A 77 23.29 -5.83 11.63
CA ASP A 77 24.50 -6.06 10.83
C ASP A 77 25.79 -6.09 11.66
N GLY A 78 25.70 -5.86 12.96
CA GLY A 78 26.83 -5.83 13.90
C GLY A 78 27.00 -4.52 14.65
N ASP A 79 28.11 -4.41 15.39
CA ASP A 79 28.42 -3.25 16.20
C ASP A 79 29.14 -2.17 15.38
N VAL A 80 28.60 -0.97 15.44
CA VAL A 80 29.16 0.25 14.84
C VAL A 80 29.87 1.04 15.93
N ALA A 81 31.21 1.04 15.94
CA ALA A 81 31.97 1.74 16.92
C ALA A 81 31.92 3.26 16.73
N MET A 82 31.68 4.00 17.80
CA MET A 82 31.72 5.45 17.84
C MET A 82 33.05 5.95 18.41
N PRO A 83 33.49 7.20 18.13
CA PRO A 83 34.69 7.78 18.69
C PRO A 83 34.71 7.72 20.20
N LYS A 84 35.87 7.32 20.78
CA LYS A 84 36.03 7.09 22.21
C LYS A 84 35.99 8.38 23.02
N ILE A 85 35.57 8.28 24.29
CA ILE A 85 35.63 9.34 25.29
C ILE A 85 36.71 8.94 26.29
N VAL A 86 37.71 9.78 26.48
CA VAL A 86 38.85 9.52 27.35
C VAL A 86 38.86 10.57 28.46
N VAL A 87 38.68 10.12 29.70
CA VAL A 87 38.70 10.97 30.88
C VAL A 87 39.99 10.69 31.66
N ASN A 88 40.87 11.69 31.76
CA ASN A 88 42.18 11.56 32.36
C ASN A 88 42.27 12.21 33.75
N GLY A 89 42.99 11.58 34.64
CA GLY A 89 43.55 12.26 35.81
C GLY A 89 44.62 13.29 35.40
N ASN A 90 44.98 14.18 36.32
CA ASN A 90 45.84 15.33 36.02
C ASN A 90 47.19 14.95 35.38
N ARG A 91 47.93 13.99 35.98
CA ARG A 91 49.23 13.57 35.48
C ARG A 91 49.12 12.82 34.15
N GLN A 92 48.14 11.96 34.04
CA GLN A 92 47.89 11.19 32.81
C GLN A 92 47.53 12.12 31.64
N HIS A 93 46.76 13.17 31.89
CA HIS A 93 46.42 14.16 30.87
C HIS A 93 47.64 14.89 30.33
N ILE A 94 48.56 15.33 31.22
CA ILE A 94 49.83 15.98 30.85
C ILE A 94 50.72 15.02 30.05
N MET A 95 50.83 13.76 30.47
CA MET A 95 51.59 12.73 29.75
C MET A 95 51.04 12.51 28.34
N GLN A 96 49.70 12.42 28.19
CA GLN A 96 49.06 12.25 26.89
C GLN A 96 49.26 13.47 25.96
N GLN A 97 49.25 14.70 26.50
CA GLN A 97 49.56 15.90 25.72
C GLN A 97 51.04 15.96 25.25
N ARG A 98 51.93 15.40 26.00
CA ARG A 98 53.37 15.32 25.64
C ARG A 98 53.66 14.22 24.64
N ASN A 99 52.93 13.09 24.72
CA ASN A 99 53.02 12.00 23.77
C ASN A 99 52.17 12.34 22.55
N ARG A 100 52.82 12.72 21.44
CA ARG A 100 52.12 13.10 20.19
C ARG A 100 51.35 11.95 19.52
N HIS A 101 51.41 10.73 20.03
CA HIS A 101 50.65 9.59 19.52
C HIS A 101 49.33 9.44 20.29
N ASN A 102 48.24 9.75 19.59
CA ASN A 102 46.91 9.51 20.11
C ASN A 102 46.49 8.06 19.79
N ASN A 103 46.56 7.16 20.78
CA ASN A 103 46.19 5.74 20.64
C ASN A 103 44.66 5.49 20.52
N TYR A 104 43.82 6.55 20.59
CA TYR A 104 42.37 6.43 20.65
C TYR A 104 41.67 6.86 19.35
N GLY A 105 42.44 7.27 18.34
CA GLY A 105 41.93 7.82 17.07
C GLY A 105 41.83 9.34 17.07
N ALA A 106 41.84 9.95 15.89
CA ALA A 106 41.85 11.42 15.71
C ALA A 106 40.60 12.09 16.29
N ASP A 107 39.47 11.38 16.27
CA ASP A 107 38.15 11.91 16.65
C ASP A 107 37.77 11.63 18.11
N ALA A 108 38.69 11.05 18.90
CA ALA A 108 38.44 10.77 20.31
C ALA A 108 38.21 12.06 21.11
N TYR A 109 37.29 12.01 22.07
CA TYR A 109 36.96 13.12 22.96
C TYR A 109 37.78 13.02 24.23
N ILE A 110 38.85 13.79 24.35
CA ILE A 110 39.82 13.68 25.45
C ILE A 110 39.63 14.84 26.42
N VAL A 111 39.32 14.54 27.68
CA VAL A 111 39.12 15.52 28.73
C VAL A 111 39.96 15.21 29.99
N LYS A 112 40.30 16.28 30.73
CA LYS A 112 40.88 16.18 32.05
C LYS A 112 39.76 16.27 33.09
N ARG A 113 39.71 15.33 34.04
CA ARG A 113 38.84 15.42 35.21
C ARG A 113 39.48 16.33 36.29
N THR A 114 38.68 17.26 36.80
CA THR A 114 39.03 18.08 37.95
C THR A 114 38.16 17.67 39.15
N ASN A 115 38.71 16.83 40.03
CA ASN A 115 37.94 16.33 41.19
C ASN A 115 37.38 17.47 42.02
N GLY A 116 36.16 17.29 42.55
CA GLY A 116 35.47 18.26 43.38
C GLY A 116 34.84 19.45 42.63
N LYS A 117 34.98 19.52 41.30
CA LYS A 117 34.31 20.55 40.49
C LYS A 117 33.20 19.95 39.62
N PRO A 118 32.07 20.64 39.44
CA PRO A 118 31.08 20.25 38.46
C PRO A 118 31.68 20.17 37.06
N GLN A 119 31.40 19.06 36.34
CA GLN A 119 31.93 18.87 35.00
C GLN A 119 31.02 17.97 34.18
N GLN A 120 30.63 18.47 33.03
CA GLN A 120 29.79 17.73 32.04
C GLN A 120 30.51 17.65 30.70
N ILE A 121 30.28 16.56 29.99
CA ILE A 121 30.74 16.35 28.62
C ILE A 121 29.48 16.30 27.71
N ALA A 122 29.41 17.23 26.79
CA ALA A 122 28.44 17.16 25.67
C ALA A 122 29.11 16.38 24.52
N TYR A 123 28.81 15.10 24.44
CA TYR A 123 29.34 14.25 23.38
C TYR A 123 28.42 14.37 22.15
N LEU A 124 29.00 14.69 20.99
CA LEU A 124 28.34 14.73 19.68
C LEU A 124 29.36 14.26 18.66
N ARG A 125 29.13 13.09 18.05
CA ARG A 125 29.98 12.53 17.01
C ARG A 125 29.20 11.88 15.92
N SER A 126 29.67 12.06 14.68
CA SER A 126 29.12 11.46 13.49
C SER A 126 30.16 10.54 12.84
N ILE A 127 29.69 9.44 12.29
CA ILE A 127 30.49 8.51 11.50
C ILE A 127 29.78 8.19 10.19
N THR A 128 30.50 7.78 9.17
CA THR A 128 29.93 7.33 7.91
C THR A 128 29.19 6.02 8.13
N TYR A 129 27.94 5.96 7.68
CA TYR A 129 27.10 4.77 7.75
C TYR A 129 26.07 4.85 6.60
N ASP A 130 26.16 3.92 5.67
CA ASP A 130 25.39 3.90 4.40
C ASP A 130 24.25 2.87 4.40
N LYS A 131 24.05 2.17 5.52
CA LYS A 131 22.96 1.19 5.66
C LYS A 131 21.78 1.80 6.40
N LYS A 132 20.57 1.23 6.16
CA LYS A 132 19.37 1.61 6.92
C LYS A 132 19.50 1.24 8.38
N LEU A 133 19.27 2.21 9.26
CA LEU A 133 19.18 2.00 10.70
C LEU A 133 17.73 1.66 11.06
N VAL A 134 17.46 0.40 11.41
CA VAL A 134 16.11 -0.09 11.69
C VAL A 134 15.91 -0.22 13.20
N ASP A 135 16.40 -1.30 13.78
CA ASP A 135 16.41 -1.53 15.22
C ASP A 135 17.84 -1.41 15.70
N TYR A 136 18.06 -0.75 16.83
CA TYR A 136 19.41 -0.58 17.35
C TYR A 136 19.43 -0.41 18.86
N LYS A 137 20.60 -0.73 19.44
CA LYS A 137 20.91 -0.47 20.83
C LYS A 137 22.13 0.41 20.92
N VAL A 138 22.08 1.41 21.79
CA VAL A 138 23.28 2.21 22.14
C VAL A 138 23.89 1.60 23.37
N ARG A 139 25.16 1.21 23.26
CA ARG A 139 25.92 0.63 24.34
C ARG A 139 27.17 1.45 24.60
N ILE A 140 27.71 1.33 25.79
CA ILE A 140 28.98 1.92 26.15
C ILE A 140 29.81 0.89 26.93
N ASN A 141 31.00 0.65 26.44
CA ASN A 141 31.99 -0.17 27.14
C ASN A 141 32.90 0.73 27.99
N GLU A 142 33.08 0.33 29.20
CA GLU A 142 33.91 1.01 30.20
C GLU A 142 35.22 0.26 30.39
N ASP A 143 36.31 0.94 30.14
CA ASP A 143 37.69 0.45 30.45
C ASP A 143 38.37 1.39 31.44
N LEU A 144 38.60 0.91 32.64
CA LEU A 144 39.40 1.61 33.63
C LEU A 144 40.84 1.10 33.55
N CYS A 145 41.75 1.96 33.11
CA CYS A 145 43.17 1.65 32.99
C CYS A 145 43.98 2.38 34.08
N GLY A 146 44.85 1.67 34.75
CA GLY A 146 45.85 2.22 35.71
C GLY A 146 47.22 1.71 35.36
N CYS A 147 48.20 2.59 35.18
CA CYS A 147 49.64 2.28 35.03
C CYS A 147 50.01 1.04 34.19
N GLY A 148 49.23 0.71 33.17
CA GLY A 148 49.49 -0.43 32.28
C GLY A 148 48.56 -1.64 32.45
N ASP A 149 47.78 -1.69 33.52
CA ASP A 149 46.81 -2.78 33.75
C ASP A 149 45.35 -2.34 33.47
N ASN A 150 44.56 -3.25 32.87
CA ASN A 150 43.12 -3.06 32.70
C ASN A 150 42.44 -3.49 34.02
N LEU A 151 41.90 -2.52 34.77
CA LEU A 151 41.34 -2.76 36.11
C LEU A 151 39.84 -3.17 36.09
N ALA A 152 39.11 -2.80 35.05
CA ALA A 152 37.72 -3.18 34.90
C ALA A 152 37.28 -3.00 33.43
N ASN A 153 36.46 -3.93 32.99
CA ASN A 153 35.75 -3.84 31.71
C ASN A 153 34.29 -4.17 31.95
N LYS A 154 33.40 -3.22 31.71
CA LYS A 154 31.91 -3.39 31.83
C LYS A 154 31.22 -2.79 30.65
N GLN A 155 30.13 -3.43 30.26
CA GLN A 155 29.26 -2.94 29.21
C GLN A 155 27.91 -2.51 29.80
N TYR A 156 27.42 -1.37 29.37
CA TYR A 156 26.14 -0.82 29.75
C TYR A 156 25.30 -0.57 28.50
N GLU A 157 23.98 -0.88 28.57
CA GLU A 157 23.00 -0.51 27.56
C GLU A 157 22.43 0.84 27.97
N LEU A 158 22.55 1.84 27.08
CA LEU A 158 22.09 3.21 27.31
C LEU A 158 20.71 3.45 26.77
N MET A 159 20.40 2.85 25.61
CA MET A 159 19.13 3.03 24.92
C MET A 159 18.88 1.84 23.98
N GLU A 160 17.64 1.41 23.89
CA GLU A 160 17.16 0.50 22.85
C GLU A 160 16.09 1.22 22.02
N TYR A 161 16.24 1.20 20.73
CA TYR A 161 15.22 1.67 19.79
C TYR A 161 14.71 0.49 18.99
N ARG A 162 13.39 0.35 18.94
CA ARG A 162 12.70 -0.56 18.05
C ARG A 162 11.79 0.23 17.16
N ARG A 163 11.92 0.01 15.87
CA ARG A 163 11.05 0.66 14.90
C ARG A 163 9.60 0.31 15.19
N PRO A 164 8.70 1.30 15.18
CA PRO A 164 7.29 1.02 15.32
C PRO A 164 6.80 0.15 14.16
N THR A 165 5.92 -0.80 14.46
CA THR A 165 5.33 -1.72 13.50
C THR A 165 3.83 -1.54 13.42
N ALA A 166 3.29 -1.61 12.21
CA ALA A 166 1.86 -1.61 11.98
C ALA A 166 1.27 -3.01 12.14
N LYS A 167 0.08 -3.10 12.76
CA LYS A 167 -0.59 -4.38 13.03
C LYS A 167 -1.50 -4.77 11.88
N PHE A 168 -1.39 -6.02 11.45
CA PHE A 168 -2.31 -6.60 10.48
C PHE A 168 -3.70 -6.83 11.08
N VAL A 169 -4.72 -6.60 10.25
CA VAL A 169 -6.13 -6.74 10.65
C VAL A 169 -6.74 -7.93 9.93
N ARG A 170 -7.43 -8.78 10.69
CA ARG A 170 -8.16 -9.89 10.11
C ARG A 170 -9.39 -9.37 9.37
N PRO A 171 -9.57 -9.68 8.06
CA PRO A 171 -10.78 -9.32 7.33
C PRO A 171 -12.03 -10.02 7.90
N GLU A 172 -13.18 -9.41 7.68
CA GLU A 172 -14.45 -10.01 8.03
C GLU A 172 -14.69 -11.32 7.28
N VAL A 173 -15.36 -12.26 7.96
CA VAL A 173 -15.74 -13.53 7.35
C VAL A 173 -17.01 -13.34 6.54
N VAL A 174 -16.89 -13.45 5.23
CA VAL A 174 -18.04 -13.41 4.32
C VAL A 174 -18.74 -14.77 4.38
N ALA A 175 -20.03 -14.78 4.74
CA ALA A 175 -20.82 -16.00 4.87
C ALA A 175 -20.94 -16.75 3.54
N GLU A 176 -21.18 -16.02 2.46
CA GLU A 176 -21.29 -16.57 1.10
C GLU A 176 -20.45 -15.76 0.11
N LYS A 177 -19.59 -16.43 -0.64
CA LYS A 177 -18.79 -15.82 -1.69
C LYS A 177 -19.57 -15.78 -3.00
N ILE A 178 -20.40 -14.76 -3.16
CA ILE A 178 -21.14 -14.52 -4.41
C ILE A 178 -20.27 -13.67 -5.32
N ARG A 179 -20.21 -14.04 -6.60
CA ARG A 179 -19.51 -13.34 -7.67
C ARG A 179 -20.42 -13.10 -8.83
N GLU A 180 -20.15 -12.06 -9.58
CA GLU A 180 -20.87 -11.67 -10.78
C GLU A 180 -19.91 -11.61 -11.95
N LEU A 181 -20.40 -12.01 -13.11
CA LEU A 181 -19.68 -11.95 -14.37
C LEU A 181 -20.57 -11.28 -15.40
N ASP A 182 -20.13 -10.13 -15.89
CA ASP A 182 -20.83 -9.34 -16.89
C ASP A 182 -20.09 -9.41 -18.21
N LYS A 183 -20.80 -9.75 -19.26
CA LYS A 183 -20.24 -9.78 -20.62
C LYS A 183 -21.26 -9.29 -21.64
N ARG A 184 -20.75 -8.85 -22.77
CA ARG A 184 -21.54 -8.38 -23.90
C ARG A 184 -21.41 -9.34 -25.08
N ALA A 185 -22.51 -9.54 -25.80
CA ALA A 185 -22.57 -10.28 -27.05
C ALA A 185 -23.31 -9.48 -28.12
N TYR A 186 -22.84 -9.57 -29.34
CA TYR A 186 -23.41 -8.90 -30.50
C TYR A 186 -24.11 -9.93 -31.40
N ILE A 187 -25.36 -10.20 -31.07
CA ILE A 187 -26.18 -11.16 -31.82
C ILE A 187 -26.86 -10.45 -32.97
N ASP A 188 -26.63 -10.91 -34.18
CA ASP A 188 -27.20 -10.38 -35.40
C ASP A 188 -28.63 -10.96 -35.62
N PHE A 189 -29.58 -10.08 -35.81
CA PHE A 189 -30.96 -10.42 -36.19
C PHE A 189 -31.33 -9.78 -37.54
N PRO A 190 -32.16 -10.41 -38.39
CA PRO A 190 -32.69 -9.74 -39.57
C PRO A 190 -33.49 -8.49 -39.15
N VAL A 191 -33.60 -7.53 -40.07
CA VAL A 191 -34.30 -6.26 -39.83
C VAL A 191 -35.72 -6.52 -39.34
N ASN A 192 -36.08 -5.86 -38.23
CA ASN A 192 -37.43 -5.96 -37.63
C ASN A 192 -37.84 -7.39 -37.22
N ARG A 193 -36.88 -8.28 -36.97
CA ARG A 193 -37.11 -9.66 -36.53
C ARG A 193 -36.53 -9.90 -35.15
N THR A 194 -37.13 -10.88 -34.46
CA THR A 194 -36.72 -11.36 -33.15
C THR A 194 -36.30 -12.85 -33.17
N GLU A 195 -36.58 -13.54 -34.27
CA GLU A 195 -36.22 -14.95 -34.41
C GLU A 195 -34.68 -15.10 -34.54
N LEU A 196 -34.09 -15.85 -33.63
CA LEU A 196 -32.68 -16.14 -33.66
C LEU A 196 -32.33 -17.18 -34.72
N ASN A 197 -31.48 -16.81 -35.68
CA ASN A 197 -30.86 -17.76 -36.59
C ASN A 197 -29.40 -17.97 -36.12
N PRO A 198 -29.05 -19.14 -35.56
CA PRO A 198 -27.70 -19.41 -35.02
C PRO A 198 -26.58 -19.36 -36.07
N LEU A 199 -26.90 -19.54 -37.34
CA LEU A 199 -25.92 -19.53 -38.44
C LEU A 199 -25.86 -18.19 -39.18
N TYR A 200 -26.60 -17.16 -38.72
CA TYR A 200 -26.61 -15.87 -39.37
C TYR A 200 -25.40 -15.01 -38.98
N ARG A 201 -24.63 -14.56 -39.98
CA ARG A 201 -23.47 -13.68 -39.83
C ARG A 201 -22.49 -14.16 -38.77
N ARG A 202 -22.28 -13.39 -37.68
CA ARG A 202 -21.33 -13.68 -36.59
C ARG A 202 -21.95 -14.46 -35.43
N ASN A 203 -23.20 -14.84 -35.54
CA ASN A 203 -23.89 -15.54 -34.45
C ASN A 203 -23.20 -16.82 -34.00
N PRO A 204 -22.62 -17.68 -34.85
CA PRO A 204 -21.95 -18.89 -34.37
C PRO A 204 -20.88 -18.59 -33.34
N GLU A 205 -20.00 -17.61 -33.58
CA GLU A 205 -18.91 -17.22 -32.67
C GLU A 205 -19.43 -16.60 -31.39
N GLN A 206 -20.42 -15.72 -31.49
CA GLN A 206 -20.99 -15.04 -30.33
C GLN A 206 -21.73 -16.02 -29.42
N LEU A 207 -22.56 -16.91 -30.00
CA LEU A 207 -23.29 -17.94 -29.25
C LEU A 207 -22.32 -18.94 -28.59
N ASP A 208 -21.30 -19.38 -29.29
CA ASP A 208 -20.27 -20.27 -28.74
C ASP A 208 -19.57 -19.62 -27.52
N SER A 209 -19.24 -18.34 -27.62
CA SER A 209 -18.64 -17.57 -26.51
C SER A 209 -19.54 -17.55 -25.28
N ILE A 210 -20.85 -17.31 -25.43
CA ILE A 210 -21.81 -17.32 -24.32
C ILE A 210 -21.88 -18.71 -23.70
N ILE A 211 -22.12 -19.73 -24.52
CA ILE A 211 -22.27 -21.12 -24.09
C ILE A 211 -21.02 -21.61 -23.38
N LYS A 212 -19.83 -21.34 -23.93
CA LYS A 212 -18.54 -21.69 -23.33
C LYS A 212 -18.34 -21.01 -21.99
N THR A 213 -18.69 -19.73 -21.87
CA THR A 213 -18.57 -19.00 -20.60
C THR A 213 -19.43 -19.64 -19.51
N ILE A 214 -20.70 -19.94 -19.82
CA ILE A 214 -21.63 -20.55 -18.86
C ILE A 214 -21.19 -21.98 -18.49
N ASN A 215 -20.79 -22.80 -19.48
CA ASN A 215 -20.33 -24.16 -19.25
C ASN A 215 -19.04 -24.19 -18.41
N THR A 216 -18.10 -23.26 -18.63
CA THR A 216 -16.89 -23.14 -17.81
C THR A 216 -17.22 -22.93 -16.34
N LEU A 217 -18.21 -22.09 -16.02
CA LEU A 217 -18.65 -21.88 -14.64
C LEU A 217 -19.40 -23.10 -14.08
N LYS A 218 -20.26 -23.72 -14.90
CA LYS A 218 -21.05 -24.90 -14.50
C LYS A 218 -20.18 -26.13 -14.22
N GLU A 219 -19.15 -26.35 -15.01
CA GLU A 219 -18.27 -27.52 -14.93
C GLU A 219 -17.23 -27.41 -13.80
N ASP A 220 -17.00 -26.21 -13.29
CA ASP A 220 -16.07 -26.01 -12.17
C ASP A 220 -16.70 -26.45 -10.85
N LYS A 221 -16.20 -27.53 -10.28
CA LYS A 221 -16.65 -28.13 -9.00
C LYS A 221 -16.62 -27.15 -7.81
N ASN A 222 -15.92 -26.02 -7.93
CA ASN A 222 -15.82 -25.00 -6.89
C ASN A 222 -16.92 -23.94 -7.01
N LEU A 223 -17.67 -23.94 -8.11
CA LEU A 223 -18.65 -22.94 -8.44
C LEU A 223 -20.07 -23.53 -8.50
N THR A 224 -21.05 -22.71 -8.20
CA THR A 224 -22.46 -23.02 -8.38
C THR A 224 -23.13 -21.82 -9.04
N VAL A 225 -23.68 -21.99 -10.24
CA VAL A 225 -24.43 -20.94 -10.91
C VAL A 225 -25.74 -20.70 -10.16
N LEU A 226 -26.03 -19.45 -9.83
CA LEU A 226 -27.22 -19.02 -9.09
C LEU A 226 -28.24 -18.34 -9.97
N ALA A 227 -27.80 -17.58 -10.98
CA ALA A 227 -28.67 -16.90 -11.92
C ALA A 227 -27.94 -16.57 -13.22
N VAL A 228 -28.67 -16.56 -14.32
CA VAL A 228 -28.22 -16.07 -15.62
C VAL A 228 -29.30 -15.09 -16.14
N ASN A 229 -28.94 -13.81 -16.24
CA ASN A 229 -29.82 -12.81 -16.84
C ASN A 229 -29.31 -12.45 -18.23
N ILE A 230 -30.18 -12.39 -19.20
CA ILE A 230 -29.90 -11.89 -20.55
C ILE A 230 -30.66 -10.57 -20.73
N HIS A 231 -29.89 -9.49 -20.92
CA HIS A 231 -30.40 -8.15 -21.10
C HIS A 231 -30.22 -7.70 -22.53
N GLY A 232 -31.32 -7.43 -23.22
CA GLY A 232 -31.34 -7.00 -24.62
C GLY A 232 -31.41 -5.50 -24.79
N PHE A 233 -30.68 -4.99 -25.79
CA PHE A 233 -30.70 -3.59 -26.17
C PHE A 233 -31.06 -3.41 -27.64
N ALA A 234 -31.74 -2.30 -27.96
CA ALA A 234 -31.85 -1.81 -29.32
C ALA A 234 -31.20 -0.41 -29.44
N SER A 235 -30.95 0.02 -30.65
CA SER A 235 -30.47 1.38 -30.93
C SER A 235 -31.63 2.37 -30.94
N PRO A 236 -31.37 3.66 -30.64
CA PRO A 236 -32.37 4.72 -30.70
C PRO A 236 -32.90 5.05 -32.10
N GLU A 237 -32.79 4.14 -33.06
CA GLU A 237 -33.24 4.29 -34.43
C GLU A 237 -34.66 3.77 -34.58
N GLY A 238 -35.58 4.65 -34.96
CA GLY A 238 -36.98 4.31 -35.20
C GLY A 238 -37.87 4.62 -33.99
N ARG A 239 -39.02 3.91 -33.90
CA ARG A 239 -40.02 4.17 -32.84
C ARG A 239 -39.65 3.41 -31.56
N PHE A 240 -39.77 4.07 -30.43
CA PHE A 240 -39.50 3.51 -29.11
C PHE A 240 -40.30 2.20 -28.87
N GLU A 241 -41.59 2.17 -29.17
CA GLU A 241 -42.43 0.95 -28.97
C GLU A 241 -41.94 -0.23 -29.83
N SER A 242 -41.41 0.05 -31.03
CA SER A 242 -40.82 -0.98 -31.88
C SER A 242 -39.51 -1.49 -31.32
N ASN A 243 -38.67 -0.58 -30.83
CA ASN A 243 -37.36 -0.90 -30.19
C ASN A 243 -37.56 -1.68 -28.90
N ASP A 244 -38.54 -1.32 -28.07
CA ASP A 244 -38.94 -2.04 -26.89
C ASP A 244 -39.30 -3.51 -27.19
N ARG A 245 -40.23 -3.71 -28.15
CA ARG A 245 -40.61 -5.05 -28.60
C ARG A 245 -39.44 -5.86 -29.16
N LEU A 246 -38.56 -5.21 -29.93
CA LEU A 246 -37.37 -5.88 -30.52
C LEU A 246 -36.34 -6.23 -29.46
N ALA A 247 -36.00 -5.33 -28.55
CA ALA A 247 -35.03 -5.58 -27.48
C ALA A 247 -35.51 -6.74 -26.59
N LYS A 248 -36.76 -6.70 -26.15
CA LYS A 248 -37.39 -7.78 -25.36
C LYS A 248 -37.43 -9.12 -26.10
N GLY A 249 -37.94 -9.14 -27.33
CA GLY A 249 -38.10 -10.39 -28.08
C GLY A 249 -36.74 -11.02 -28.46
N ARG A 250 -35.75 -10.23 -28.78
CA ARG A 250 -34.38 -10.70 -29.07
C ARG A 250 -33.70 -11.29 -27.83
N ALA A 251 -33.81 -10.63 -26.68
CA ALA A 251 -33.32 -11.17 -25.43
C ALA A 251 -34.00 -12.50 -25.07
N GLN A 252 -35.28 -12.59 -25.25
CA GLN A 252 -36.08 -13.80 -24.99
C GLN A 252 -35.62 -14.98 -25.87
N THR A 253 -35.50 -14.79 -27.18
CA THR A 253 -35.08 -15.87 -28.08
C THR A 253 -33.64 -16.28 -27.90
N LEU A 254 -32.77 -15.33 -27.54
CA LEU A 254 -31.40 -15.63 -27.17
C LEU A 254 -31.35 -16.47 -25.89
N MET A 255 -32.11 -16.08 -24.85
CA MET A 255 -32.19 -16.83 -23.59
C MET A 255 -32.66 -18.25 -23.83
N GLU A 256 -33.75 -18.46 -24.57
CA GLU A 256 -34.31 -19.78 -24.89
C GLU A 256 -33.31 -20.66 -25.65
N TYR A 257 -32.53 -20.08 -26.55
CA TYR A 257 -31.46 -20.78 -27.25
C TYR A 257 -30.32 -21.21 -26.30
N VAL A 258 -29.78 -20.26 -25.52
CA VAL A 258 -28.71 -20.52 -24.59
C VAL A 258 -29.11 -21.57 -23.56
N GLN A 259 -30.29 -21.45 -22.96
CA GLN A 259 -30.85 -22.38 -21.97
C GLN A 259 -30.85 -23.82 -22.47
N ARG A 260 -31.37 -24.04 -23.70
CA ARG A 260 -31.34 -25.37 -24.33
C ARG A 260 -29.94 -25.94 -24.53
N MET A 261 -28.99 -25.08 -24.84
CA MET A 261 -27.61 -25.51 -25.13
C MET A 261 -26.79 -25.83 -23.87
N VAL A 262 -26.95 -25.04 -22.80
CA VAL A 262 -26.15 -25.20 -21.58
C VAL A 262 -26.73 -26.20 -20.57
N ARG A 263 -28.01 -26.58 -20.71
CA ARG A 263 -28.68 -27.57 -19.85
C ARG A 263 -28.57 -27.27 -18.36
N ILE A 264 -28.89 -26.07 -17.96
CA ILE A 264 -29.03 -25.61 -16.59
C ILE A 264 -30.51 -25.46 -16.28
N ASP A 265 -30.85 -25.48 -14.98
CA ASP A 265 -32.24 -25.31 -14.51
C ASP A 265 -32.88 -24.04 -15.11
N GLU A 266 -34.07 -24.20 -15.59
CA GLU A 266 -34.81 -23.12 -16.27
C GLU A 266 -35.10 -21.94 -15.33
N ASP A 267 -35.33 -22.23 -14.06
CA ASP A 267 -35.63 -21.23 -13.03
C ASP A 267 -34.47 -20.28 -12.76
N LEU A 268 -33.24 -20.62 -13.17
CA LEU A 268 -32.08 -19.78 -13.03
C LEU A 268 -31.95 -18.72 -14.13
N PHE A 269 -32.77 -18.80 -15.18
CA PHE A 269 -32.74 -17.84 -16.29
C PHE A 269 -33.76 -16.74 -16.11
N SER A 270 -33.36 -15.54 -16.48
CA SER A 270 -34.22 -14.37 -16.53
C SER A 270 -33.89 -13.50 -17.74
N VAL A 271 -34.86 -12.70 -18.16
CA VAL A 271 -34.70 -11.74 -19.26
C VAL A 271 -35.04 -10.35 -18.77
N SER A 272 -34.26 -9.39 -19.18
CA SER A 272 -34.52 -7.97 -19.04
C SER A 272 -34.16 -7.26 -20.35
N HIS A 273 -34.61 -6.03 -20.52
CA HIS A 273 -34.28 -5.27 -21.72
C HIS A 273 -34.32 -3.76 -21.47
N THR A 274 -33.61 -3.04 -22.31
CA THR A 274 -33.69 -1.59 -22.47
C THR A 274 -34.07 -1.29 -23.91
N ALA A 275 -35.19 -0.59 -24.10
CA ALA A 275 -35.73 -0.31 -25.42
C ALA A 275 -34.70 0.37 -26.34
N GLU A 276 -33.93 1.29 -25.81
CA GLU A 276 -32.93 2.09 -26.53
C GLU A 276 -31.69 2.35 -25.68
N ASP A 277 -30.53 2.00 -26.18
CA ASP A 277 -29.24 2.20 -25.48
C ASP A 277 -28.73 3.65 -25.60
N TRP A 278 -29.46 4.57 -24.95
CA TRP A 278 -29.06 5.98 -24.87
C TRP A 278 -27.75 6.17 -24.09
N ASP A 279 -27.44 5.29 -23.14
CA ASP A 279 -26.18 5.36 -22.38
C ASP A 279 -24.98 5.04 -23.26
N GLY A 280 -25.07 3.99 -24.06
CA GLY A 280 -24.07 3.68 -25.05
C GLY A 280 -23.90 4.77 -26.10
N LEU A 281 -25.00 5.36 -26.55
CA LEU A 281 -24.96 6.50 -27.47
C LEU A 281 -24.23 7.69 -26.85
N ARG A 282 -24.58 8.10 -25.63
CA ARG A 282 -23.94 9.21 -24.92
C ARG A 282 -22.45 8.96 -24.74
N LYS A 283 -22.07 7.76 -24.34
CA LYS A 283 -20.66 7.38 -24.19
C LYS A 283 -19.90 7.51 -25.51
N PHE A 284 -20.46 6.96 -26.60
CA PHE A 284 -19.85 7.05 -27.93
C PHE A 284 -19.64 8.50 -28.36
N ILE A 285 -20.67 9.34 -28.20
CA ILE A 285 -20.60 10.77 -28.56
C ILE A 285 -19.53 11.46 -27.70
N ALA A 286 -19.50 11.21 -26.40
CA ALA A 286 -18.52 11.83 -25.48
C ALA A 286 -17.08 11.49 -25.85
N GLU A 287 -16.81 10.30 -26.34
CA GLU A 287 -15.49 9.82 -26.77
C GLU A 287 -15.15 10.24 -28.22
N SER A 288 -16.11 10.72 -29.00
CA SER A 288 -15.91 11.09 -30.41
C SER A 288 -15.30 12.47 -30.59
N ASN A 289 -14.83 12.77 -31.80
CA ASN A 289 -14.38 14.08 -32.24
C ASN A 289 -15.41 14.81 -33.11
N MET A 290 -16.71 14.59 -32.90
CA MET A 290 -17.76 15.25 -33.68
C MET A 290 -17.79 16.75 -33.41
N GLU A 291 -18.07 17.55 -34.43
CA GLU A 291 -18.05 19.02 -34.35
C GLU A 291 -19.09 19.55 -33.36
N HIS A 292 -20.34 19.05 -33.42
CA HIS A 292 -21.45 19.49 -32.58
C HIS A 292 -21.69 18.56 -31.36
N LYS A 293 -20.63 17.90 -30.90
CA LYS A 293 -20.66 16.89 -29.82
C LYS A 293 -21.45 17.36 -28.59
N GLN A 294 -21.21 18.58 -28.08
CA GLN A 294 -21.86 19.03 -26.86
C GLN A 294 -23.36 19.27 -27.08
N GLN A 295 -23.75 19.86 -28.21
CA GLN A 295 -25.15 20.10 -28.51
C GLN A 295 -25.95 18.79 -28.68
N ILE A 296 -25.34 17.78 -29.30
CA ILE A 296 -25.92 16.46 -29.43
C ILE A 296 -26.06 15.77 -28.07
N LEU A 297 -25.04 15.89 -27.20
CA LEU A 297 -25.11 15.38 -25.84
C LEU A 297 -26.21 16.07 -25.01
N ASP A 298 -26.38 17.38 -25.17
CA ASP A 298 -27.42 18.14 -24.46
C ASP A 298 -28.82 17.62 -24.85
N ILE A 299 -29.05 17.31 -26.13
CA ILE A 299 -30.28 16.68 -26.57
C ILE A 299 -30.42 15.26 -26.03
N ALA A 300 -29.37 14.44 -26.13
CA ALA A 300 -29.39 13.05 -25.69
C ALA A 300 -29.59 12.91 -24.17
N ASN A 301 -29.16 13.90 -23.38
CA ASN A 301 -29.32 13.96 -21.92
C ASN A 301 -30.67 14.59 -21.49
N ASN A 302 -31.42 15.19 -22.40
CA ASN A 302 -32.65 15.85 -22.05
C ASN A 302 -33.79 14.84 -21.85
N THR A 303 -33.96 14.37 -20.62
CA THR A 303 -35.03 13.44 -20.23
C THR A 303 -36.41 14.09 -20.12
N SER A 304 -36.53 15.41 -20.32
CA SER A 304 -37.85 16.11 -20.33
C SER A 304 -38.60 15.92 -21.63
N ILE A 305 -37.94 15.42 -22.66
CA ILE A 305 -38.55 15.09 -23.96
C ILE A 305 -38.48 13.58 -24.20
N LYS A 306 -39.48 13.08 -24.94
CA LYS A 306 -39.58 11.64 -25.26
C LYS A 306 -38.42 11.18 -26.16
N GLU A 307 -38.12 9.91 -26.11
CA GLU A 307 -37.04 9.24 -26.84
C GLU A 307 -37.09 9.52 -28.34
N ASP A 308 -38.28 9.27 -28.98
CA ASP A 308 -38.48 9.52 -30.41
C ASP A 308 -38.26 11.00 -30.79
N GLU A 309 -38.62 11.92 -29.89
CA GLU A 309 -38.42 13.34 -30.11
C GLU A 309 -36.94 13.73 -29.97
N ARG A 310 -36.21 13.11 -29.04
CA ARG A 310 -34.76 13.29 -28.93
C ARG A 310 -34.04 12.87 -30.20
N GLU A 311 -34.36 11.67 -30.71
CA GLU A 311 -33.82 11.17 -31.97
C GLU A 311 -34.12 12.09 -33.14
N ALA A 312 -35.39 12.47 -33.28
CA ALA A 312 -35.84 13.37 -34.36
C ALA A 312 -35.12 14.73 -34.33
N LYS A 313 -34.88 15.30 -33.16
CA LYS A 313 -34.09 16.54 -32.99
C LYS A 313 -32.65 16.38 -33.43
N ILE A 314 -31.97 15.30 -33.03
CA ILE A 314 -30.60 15.01 -33.46
C ILE A 314 -30.56 14.85 -34.99
N LYS A 315 -31.46 14.06 -35.55
CA LYS A 315 -31.57 13.80 -36.99
C LYS A 315 -31.80 15.04 -37.81
N THR A 316 -32.63 15.98 -37.32
CA THR A 316 -33.02 17.20 -38.05
C THR A 316 -31.96 18.28 -37.92
N ALA A 317 -31.43 18.48 -36.72
CA ALA A 317 -30.46 19.58 -36.43
C ALA A 317 -29.03 19.22 -36.84
N PHE A 318 -28.66 17.94 -36.85
CA PHE A 318 -27.29 17.45 -37.06
C PHE A 318 -27.27 16.28 -38.03
N ALA A 319 -27.75 16.52 -39.27
CA ALA A 319 -28.01 15.45 -40.26
C ALA A 319 -26.74 14.66 -40.65
N ASP A 320 -25.58 15.30 -40.74
CA ASP A 320 -24.36 14.62 -41.14
C ASP A 320 -23.79 13.80 -39.97
N GLU A 321 -23.81 14.33 -38.75
CA GLU A 321 -23.44 13.60 -37.53
C GLU A 321 -24.41 12.42 -37.29
N TYR A 322 -25.70 12.60 -37.56
CA TYR A 322 -26.67 11.52 -37.45
C TYR A 322 -26.36 10.38 -38.44
N LYS A 323 -25.99 10.69 -39.69
CA LYS A 323 -25.55 9.66 -40.65
C LYS A 323 -24.30 8.94 -40.16
N PHE A 324 -23.36 9.67 -39.57
CA PHE A 324 -22.19 9.08 -38.96
C PHE A 324 -22.55 8.16 -37.80
N LEU A 325 -23.43 8.57 -36.90
CA LEU A 325 -23.93 7.75 -35.78
C LEU A 325 -24.65 6.47 -36.29
N LEU A 326 -25.47 6.55 -37.34
CA LEU A 326 -26.09 5.37 -37.95
C LEU A 326 -25.09 4.34 -38.46
N ALA A 327 -23.97 4.79 -39.00
CA ALA A 327 -22.95 3.90 -39.57
C ALA A 327 -21.97 3.37 -38.53
N ALA A 328 -21.49 4.22 -37.62
CA ALA A 328 -20.40 3.93 -36.73
C ALA A 328 -20.83 3.53 -35.30
N CYS A 329 -21.96 4.04 -34.80
CA CYS A 329 -22.40 3.86 -33.41
C CYS A 329 -23.57 2.87 -33.29
N TYR A 330 -24.66 3.11 -33.98
CA TYR A 330 -25.93 2.38 -33.80
C TYR A 330 -25.82 0.86 -33.98
N PRO A 331 -24.98 0.30 -34.86
CA PRO A 331 -24.80 -1.16 -34.91
C PRO A 331 -24.30 -1.75 -33.61
N ALA A 332 -23.42 -1.02 -32.91
CA ALA A 332 -22.86 -1.46 -31.62
C ALA A 332 -23.84 -1.33 -30.44
N LEU A 333 -24.87 -0.46 -30.56
CA LEU A 333 -25.93 -0.32 -29.55
C LEU A 333 -26.99 -1.45 -29.62
N ARG A 334 -26.95 -2.28 -30.66
CA ARG A 334 -27.82 -3.48 -30.81
C ARG A 334 -27.04 -4.68 -30.25
N HIS A 335 -27.06 -4.85 -28.96
CA HIS A 335 -26.32 -5.91 -28.28
C HIS A 335 -27.17 -6.61 -27.22
N SER A 336 -26.64 -7.68 -26.68
CA SER A 336 -27.18 -8.34 -25.49
C SER A 336 -26.09 -8.50 -24.46
N ASP A 337 -26.33 -8.00 -23.26
CA ASP A 337 -25.46 -8.23 -22.15
C ASP A 337 -25.95 -9.47 -21.40
N TYR A 338 -25.01 -10.26 -20.86
CA TYR A 338 -25.37 -11.39 -20.01
C TYR A 338 -24.64 -11.31 -18.69
N HIS A 339 -25.44 -11.44 -17.62
CA HIS A 339 -25.00 -11.37 -16.24
C HIS A 339 -25.13 -12.74 -15.62
N ILE A 340 -24.03 -13.28 -15.11
CA ILE A 340 -24.02 -14.58 -14.45
C ILE A 340 -23.67 -14.36 -13.00
N LYS A 341 -24.59 -14.75 -12.12
CA LYS A 341 -24.34 -14.76 -10.67
C LYS A 341 -23.99 -16.17 -10.25
N TYR A 342 -22.88 -16.33 -9.55
CA TYR A 342 -22.45 -17.63 -9.10
C TYR A 342 -21.85 -17.58 -7.69
N LYS A 343 -21.94 -18.68 -6.97
CA LYS A 343 -21.40 -18.87 -5.64
C LYS A 343 -20.10 -19.68 -5.74
N VAL A 344 -19.10 -19.24 -4.99
CA VAL A 344 -17.86 -19.97 -4.79
C VAL A 344 -17.93 -20.70 -3.44
N ARG A 345 -17.59 -21.99 -3.39
CA ARG A 345 -17.55 -22.71 -2.12
C ARG A 345 -16.47 -22.18 -1.18
N PRO A 346 -16.57 -22.38 0.14
CA PRO A 346 -15.47 -22.09 1.04
C PRO A 346 -14.30 -23.05 0.81
N PHE A 347 -13.09 -22.59 1.11
CA PHE A 347 -11.87 -23.39 1.05
C PHE A 347 -11.23 -23.48 2.42
N ASN A 348 -10.64 -24.64 2.73
CA ASN A 348 -9.73 -24.75 3.85
C ASN A 348 -8.36 -24.12 3.53
N VAL A 349 -7.49 -23.98 4.52
CA VAL A 349 -6.20 -23.30 4.38
C VAL A 349 -5.30 -23.96 3.34
N GLU A 350 -5.28 -25.29 3.28
CA GLU A 350 -4.42 -26.03 2.33
C GLU A 350 -4.90 -25.88 0.88
N GLU A 351 -6.22 -25.93 0.65
CA GLU A 351 -6.81 -25.64 -0.65
C GLU A 351 -6.53 -24.19 -1.06
N ALA A 352 -6.70 -23.24 -0.12
CA ALA A 352 -6.48 -21.83 -0.36
C ALA A 352 -5.00 -21.52 -0.68
N LYS A 353 -4.02 -22.21 -0.07
CA LYS A 353 -2.60 -22.10 -0.42
C LYS A 353 -2.31 -22.47 -1.87
N ALA A 354 -2.95 -23.49 -2.39
CA ALA A 354 -2.81 -23.88 -3.79
C ALA A 354 -3.46 -22.86 -4.73
N LEU A 355 -4.61 -22.31 -4.32
CA LEU A 355 -5.41 -21.40 -5.13
C LEU A 355 -4.86 -19.96 -5.14
N VAL A 356 -4.23 -19.48 -4.07
CA VAL A 356 -3.74 -18.10 -3.99
C VAL A 356 -2.75 -17.75 -5.11
N LYS A 357 -2.00 -18.75 -5.60
CA LYS A 357 -1.03 -18.59 -6.69
C LYS A 357 -1.63 -18.78 -8.08
N THR A 358 -2.68 -19.60 -8.19
CA THR A 358 -3.22 -20.04 -9.49
C THR A 358 -4.56 -19.40 -9.82
N ARG A 359 -5.44 -19.26 -8.84
CA ARG A 359 -6.81 -18.76 -8.99
C ARG A 359 -7.25 -17.91 -7.78
N PRO A 360 -6.52 -16.82 -7.44
CA PRO A 360 -6.79 -15.99 -6.27
C PRO A 360 -8.20 -15.39 -6.27
N GLN A 361 -8.80 -15.18 -7.44
CA GLN A 361 -10.16 -14.66 -7.59
C GLN A 361 -11.25 -15.54 -6.94
N LEU A 362 -10.95 -16.80 -6.62
CA LEU A 362 -11.89 -17.70 -5.92
C LEU A 362 -11.85 -17.54 -4.40
N LEU A 363 -10.79 -16.92 -3.87
CA LEU A 363 -10.60 -16.76 -2.44
C LEU A 363 -11.29 -15.49 -1.93
N SER A 364 -11.80 -15.57 -0.69
CA SER A 364 -12.15 -14.37 0.08
C SER A 364 -10.90 -13.75 0.68
N GLN A 365 -10.99 -12.50 1.12
CA GLN A 365 -9.90 -11.84 1.84
C GLN A 365 -9.51 -12.60 3.11
N ASN A 366 -10.51 -13.07 3.88
CA ASN A 366 -10.23 -13.84 5.09
C ASN A 366 -9.51 -15.16 4.79
N GLU A 367 -9.85 -15.86 3.70
CA GLU A 367 -9.11 -17.06 3.28
C GLU A 367 -7.67 -16.74 2.91
N MET A 368 -7.42 -15.65 2.18
CA MET A 368 -6.06 -15.18 1.87
C MET A 368 -5.30 -14.80 3.16
N TYR A 369 -5.96 -14.09 4.07
CA TYR A 369 -5.38 -13.73 5.36
C TYR A 369 -4.99 -14.97 6.17
N MET A 370 -5.86 -15.97 6.24
CA MET A 370 -5.56 -17.24 6.93
C MET A 370 -4.38 -17.99 6.30
N VAL A 371 -4.25 -17.95 4.98
CA VAL A 371 -3.06 -18.48 4.29
C VAL A 371 -1.81 -17.69 4.67
N ALA A 372 -1.86 -16.37 4.67
CA ALA A 372 -0.73 -15.53 5.07
C ALA A 372 -0.26 -15.84 6.51
N GLN A 373 -1.20 -16.05 7.44
CA GLN A 373 -0.89 -16.39 8.84
C GLN A 373 -0.17 -17.75 9.02
N THR A 374 -0.03 -18.56 7.97
CA THR A 374 0.79 -19.78 8.02
C THR A 374 2.27 -19.51 7.75
N TYR A 375 2.63 -18.31 7.39
CA TYR A 375 3.99 -17.84 7.16
C TYR A 375 4.37 -16.81 8.23
N GLU A 376 5.66 -16.62 8.42
CA GLU A 376 6.16 -15.61 9.34
C GLU A 376 5.78 -14.20 8.82
N PRO A 377 5.18 -13.33 9.66
CA PRO A 377 4.86 -11.97 9.26
C PRO A 377 6.09 -11.21 8.73
N GLY A 378 5.96 -10.63 7.54
CA GLY A 378 7.05 -9.95 6.85
C GLY A 378 7.94 -10.84 5.98
N SER A 379 7.74 -12.17 5.99
CA SER A 379 8.38 -13.06 5.02
C SER A 379 7.92 -12.74 3.59
N LYS A 380 8.69 -13.20 2.61
CA LYS A 380 8.37 -12.99 1.20
C LYS A 380 6.99 -13.56 0.85
N GLU A 381 6.72 -14.78 1.31
CA GLU A 381 5.45 -15.47 1.07
C GLU A 381 4.27 -14.74 1.71
N PHE A 382 4.43 -14.29 2.95
CA PHE A 382 3.41 -13.48 3.64
C PHE A 382 3.09 -12.22 2.84
N ASN A 383 4.12 -11.48 2.44
CA ASN A 383 3.98 -10.22 1.72
C ASN A 383 3.33 -10.41 0.34
N GLU A 384 3.71 -11.45 -0.41
CA GLU A 384 3.11 -11.78 -1.71
C GLU A 384 1.61 -12.07 -1.60
N ILE A 385 1.17 -12.71 -0.51
CA ILE A 385 -0.25 -12.99 -0.28
C ILE A 385 -1.01 -11.71 0.04
N MET A 386 -0.47 -10.82 0.88
CA MET A 386 -1.08 -9.54 1.21
C MET A 386 -1.18 -8.62 -0.02
N GLU A 387 -0.17 -8.61 -0.87
CA GLU A 387 -0.19 -7.91 -2.16
C GLU A 387 -1.21 -8.52 -3.14
N THR A 388 -1.38 -9.83 -3.11
CA THR A 388 -2.41 -10.50 -3.90
C THR A 388 -3.81 -10.14 -3.40
N ALA A 389 -4.01 -10.08 -2.07
CA ALA A 389 -5.29 -9.70 -1.48
C ALA A 389 -5.72 -8.29 -1.90
N VAL A 390 -4.83 -7.29 -1.82
CA VAL A 390 -5.18 -5.93 -2.24
C VAL A 390 -5.38 -5.81 -3.75
N ARG A 391 -4.71 -6.60 -4.56
CA ARG A 391 -4.94 -6.67 -6.00
C ARG A 391 -6.31 -7.25 -6.35
N MET A 392 -6.80 -8.22 -5.57
CA MET A 392 -8.13 -8.81 -5.76
C MET A 392 -9.25 -7.94 -5.18
N TYR A 393 -8.95 -7.12 -4.18
CA TYR A 393 -9.89 -6.26 -3.47
C TYR A 393 -9.32 -4.81 -3.39
N PRO A 394 -9.16 -4.11 -4.53
CA PRO A 394 -8.40 -2.83 -4.59
C PRO A 394 -9.07 -1.67 -3.85
N ASP A 395 -10.37 -1.75 -3.62
CA ASP A 395 -11.13 -0.69 -2.95
C ASP A 395 -11.60 -1.09 -1.54
N ASP A 396 -11.18 -2.26 -1.05
CA ASP A 396 -11.51 -2.70 0.30
C ASP A 396 -10.54 -2.07 1.32
N PRO A 397 -11.05 -1.40 2.37
CA PRO A 397 -10.22 -0.72 3.36
C PRO A 397 -9.28 -1.66 4.12
N THR A 398 -9.73 -2.88 4.46
CA THR A 398 -8.91 -3.85 5.21
C THR A 398 -7.79 -4.43 4.37
N ALA A 399 -8.05 -4.72 3.09
CA ALA A 399 -7.02 -5.17 2.16
C ALA A 399 -5.95 -4.10 1.97
N ASN A 400 -6.36 -2.85 1.79
CA ASN A 400 -5.45 -1.71 1.67
C ASN A 400 -4.66 -1.49 2.97
N LEU A 401 -5.31 -1.56 4.14
CA LEU A 401 -4.62 -1.44 5.42
C LEU A 401 -3.53 -2.52 5.58
N ASN A 402 -3.85 -3.77 5.29
CA ASN A 402 -2.88 -4.87 5.40
C ASN A 402 -1.72 -4.72 4.40
N ALA A 403 -1.98 -4.26 3.19
CA ALA A 403 -0.92 -3.94 2.23
C ALA A 403 -0.04 -2.78 2.72
N ALA A 404 -0.64 -1.73 3.29
CA ALA A 404 0.10 -0.64 3.93
C ALA A 404 0.98 -1.14 5.08
N CYS A 405 0.42 -2.00 5.96
CA CYS A 405 1.18 -2.60 7.07
C CYS A 405 2.39 -3.40 6.56
N THR A 406 2.25 -4.13 5.46
CA THR A 406 3.36 -4.85 4.82
C THR A 406 4.49 -3.90 4.43
N ARG A 407 4.16 -2.78 3.79
CA ARG A 407 5.14 -1.76 3.37
C ARG A 407 5.78 -1.04 4.57
N LEU A 408 4.96 -0.60 5.53
CA LEU A 408 5.45 0.06 6.74
C LEU A 408 6.40 -0.83 7.53
N ASN A 409 6.05 -2.10 7.72
CA ASN A 409 6.90 -3.06 8.45
C ASN A 409 8.20 -3.37 7.69
N ALA A 410 8.21 -3.22 6.36
CA ALA A 410 9.43 -3.26 5.56
C ALA A 410 10.24 -1.94 5.58
N GLY A 411 9.71 -0.85 6.19
CA GLY A 411 10.33 0.47 6.20
C GLY A 411 10.15 1.25 4.89
N ASP A 412 9.18 0.87 4.08
CA ASP A 412 8.83 1.52 2.82
C ASP A 412 7.62 2.45 3.02
N ALA A 413 7.89 3.65 3.57
CA ALA A 413 6.86 4.64 3.83
C ALA A 413 6.19 5.12 2.52
N GLU A 414 6.98 5.42 1.50
CA GLU A 414 6.45 5.92 0.22
C GLU A 414 5.57 4.88 -0.48
N GLY A 415 5.97 3.60 -0.45
CA GLY A 415 5.17 2.51 -0.98
C GLY A 415 3.90 2.22 -0.17
N ALA A 416 3.84 2.60 1.11
CA ALA A 416 2.66 2.43 1.96
C ALA A 416 1.58 3.49 1.71
N LYS A 417 1.96 4.70 1.32
CA LYS A 417 1.06 5.85 1.22
C LYS A 417 -0.19 5.61 0.36
N PRO A 418 -0.10 5.09 -0.90
CA PRO A 418 -1.28 4.87 -1.74
C PRO A 418 -2.32 3.94 -1.11
N TYR A 419 -1.86 2.98 -0.31
CA TYR A 419 -2.72 2.05 0.41
C TYR A 419 -3.33 2.69 1.65
N LEU A 420 -2.57 3.51 2.40
CA LEU A 420 -3.09 4.24 3.55
C LEU A 420 -4.21 5.22 3.17
N ASP A 421 -4.14 5.80 1.97
CA ASP A 421 -5.16 6.71 1.44
C ASP A 421 -6.51 5.99 1.23
N LYS A 422 -6.48 4.66 1.02
CA LYS A 422 -7.66 3.79 0.84
C LYS A 422 -8.01 2.94 2.06
N ALA A 423 -7.22 2.97 3.12
CA ALA A 423 -7.37 2.11 4.30
C ALA A 423 -8.54 2.47 5.23
N GLY A 424 -9.33 3.50 4.90
CA GLY A 424 -10.44 3.96 5.73
C GLY A 424 -9.97 4.65 7.03
N ASP A 425 -10.86 4.75 8.03
CA ASP A 425 -10.65 5.53 9.26
C ASP A 425 -10.77 4.70 10.54
N SER A 426 -10.55 3.37 10.47
CA SER A 426 -10.51 2.51 11.64
C SER A 426 -9.38 2.93 12.61
N GLU A 427 -9.46 2.48 13.86
CA GLU A 427 -8.41 2.77 14.86
C GLU A 427 -7.06 2.17 14.42
N GLU A 428 -7.09 1.01 13.77
CA GLU A 428 -5.91 0.36 13.22
C GLU A 428 -5.31 1.16 12.05
N ALA A 429 -6.16 1.73 11.18
CA ALA A 429 -5.72 2.60 10.10
C ALA A 429 -5.08 3.89 10.64
N LYS A 430 -5.67 4.49 11.68
CA LYS A 430 -5.08 5.64 12.38
C LYS A 430 -3.74 5.29 13.03
N ALA A 431 -3.64 4.10 13.64
CA ALA A 431 -2.38 3.62 14.21
C ALA A 431 -1.31 3.40 13.12
N ALA A 432 -1.68 2.82 11.97
CA ALA A 432 -0.78 2.64 10.85
C ALA A 432 -0.28 3.99 10.27
N ARG A 433 -1.15 5.02 10.20
CA ARG A 433 -0.74 6.38 9.81
C ARG A 433 0.24 7.01 10.79
N LYS A 434 0.14 6.74 12.10
CA LYS A 434 1.15 7.18 13.07
C LYS A 434 2.50 6.52 12.79
N VAL A 435 2.51 5.21 12.53
CA VAL A 435 3.72 4.49 12.13
C VAL A 435 4.32 5.11 10.86
N TYR A 436 3.50 5.44 9.86
CA TYR A 436 3.94 6.12 8.64
C TYR A 436 4.65 7.44 8.93
N GLU A 437 4.08 8.30 9.78
CA GLU A 437 4.69 9.59 10.13
C GLU A 437 6.00 9.44 10.92
N GLU A 438 6.19 8.33 11.65
CA GLU A 438 7.41 8.06 12.42
C GLU A 438 8.55 7.50 11.56
N ILE A 439 8.26 6.85 10.44
CA ILE A 439 9.28 6.22 9.57
C ILE A 439 9.55 6.97 8.28
N LYS A 440 8.73 7.97 7.94
CA LYS A 440 8.90 8.89 6.81
C LYS A 440 10.07 9.86 7.07
#